data_f5a16fc931328672fa34baa11d94cfc8
#
_entry.id   f5a16fc931328672fa34baa11d94cfc8
#
_cell.length_a   1.000
_cell.length_b   1.000
_cell.length_c   1.000
_cell.angle_alpha   90.00
_cell.angle_beta   90.00
_cell.angle_gamma   90.00
#
_symmetry.space_group_name_H-M   'P 1'
#
loop_
_entity.id
_entity.type
_entity.pdbx_description
1 polymer ?
#
loop_
_entity_poly.entity_id
_entity_poly.type
_entity_poly.pdbx_seq_one_letter_code
_entity_poly.pdbx_strand_id
1 'polypeptide(L)'
;INKIISTKANTLYAMKNLIKKASIEEMYILRVEDFWRNKNQVCTEIMEKFGGCRIVVRSSSTQEDCMKSSNAGHYKSILDVDSASRAQIVESIEAVIQSYEKDIKGISNEQVLIQRQAIDVCVSGVVFSRDLKGKRPYYLVNYDDLGSTDSVTSGRGGKTLWIARNVSLYQLEERWRNLITAVTEVESIIEDIPLDIEFAIDSHNQVILFQVRPLAAGYREGRYIDDYSFFARKGQIRREYEEHLDAITGKPMKLSDMAFWNPSEIIGSNPRALDYSLYREIITHHAWNEGIRTLGYRAFNEDLMYQVGNKPYINLTYSYYSLIPASIPEPLALRLVQYYQTRLEEDLSAHDKIELEIIFSSYEFMTEENSKRLLRYGFTEEER
;
A
#
# COMPACT_ATOMS: atom_id res chain seq x y z
N ILE A 1 -23.87 14.56 9.20
CA ILE A 1 -22.45 14.42 9.59
C ILE A 1 -22.44 13.87 10.99
N ASN A 2 -21.78 12.75 11.17
CA ASN A 2 -21.84 11.85 12.30
C ASN A 2 -21.44 12.57 13.61
N LYS A 3 -22.30 12.50 14.63
CA LYS A 3 -22.08 13.10 15.96
C LYS A 3 -20.91 12.46 16.75
N ILE A 4 -20.32 11.40 16.23
CA ILE A 4 -19.26 10.62 16.91
C ILE A 4 -17.88 11.20 16.64
N ILE A 5 -17.64 11.67 15.40
CA ILE A 5 -16.33 12.23 15.01
C ILE A 5 -16.16 13.65 15.55
N SER A 6 -15.12 13.82 16.35
CA SER A 6 -14.75 15.08 16.99
C SER A 6 -13.23 15.12 17.17
N THR A 7 -12.72 15.63 18.27
CA THR A 7 -11.30 15.51 18.64
C THR A 7 -10.93 14.03 18.88
N LYS A 8 -9.65 13.69 18.79
CA LYS A 8 -9.13 12.34 19.08
C LYS A 8 -9.73 11.77 20.38
N ALA A 9 -9.66 12.52 21.46
CA ALA A 9 -10.17 12.10 22.77
C ALA A 9 -11.68 11.87 22.77
N ASN A 10 -12.45 12.79 22.22
CA ASN A 10 -13.91 12.69 22.21
C ASN A 10 -14.40 11.58 21.29
N THR A 11 -13.76 11.36 20.14
CA THR A 11 -14.07 10.26 19.23
C THR A 11 -13.84 8.91 19.91
N LEU A 12 -12.69 8.71 20.53
CA LEU A 12 -12.39 7.47 21.25
C LEU A 12 -13.34 7.25 22.44
N TYR A 13 -13.66 8.32 23.19
CA TYR A 13 -14.59 8.23 24.29
C TYR A 13 -16.00 7.81 23.85
N ALA A 14 -16.51 8.40 22.79
CA ALA A 14 -17.82 8.06 22.23
C ALA A 14 -17.86 6.62 21.71
N MET A 15 -16.75 6.13 21.15
CA MET A 15 -16.67 4.79 20.60
C MET A 15 -16.46 3.71 21.64
N LYS A 16 -15.88 4.01 22.79
CA LYS A 16 -15.46 3.01 23.81
C LYS A 16 -16.56 2.02 24.22
N ASN A 17 -17.80 2.48 24.28
CA ASN A 17 -18.95 1.65 24.66
C ASN A 17 -19.71 1.06 23.46
N LEU A 18 -19.36 1.44 22.24
CA LEU A 18 -20.04 1.01 21.02
C LEU A 18 -19.32 -0.16 20.34
N ILE A 19 -17.98 -0.16 20.41
CA ILE A 19 -17.16 -1.20 19.78
C ILE A 19 -17.09 -2.47 20.64
N LYS A 20 -17.08 -3.62 19.97
CA LYS A 20 -16.99 -4.95 20.59
C LYS A 20 -15.85 -5.80 20.03
N LYS A 21 -15.32 -5.42 18.86
CA LYS A 21 -14.29 -6.17 18.13
C LYS A 21 -12.89 -5.61 18.33
N ALA A 22 -12.79 -4.47 18.99
CA ALA A 22 -11.55 -3.88 19.45
C ALA A 22 -11.73 -3.32 20.85
N SER A 23 -10.62 -2.98 21.50
CA SER A 23 -10.61 -2.27 22.77
C SER A 23 -10.09 -0.83 22.59
N ILE A 24 -10.49 0.01 23.51
CA ILE A 24 -9.91 1.35 23.70
C ILE A 24 -9.45 1.42 25.14
N GLU A 25 -8.18 1.72 25.33
CA GLU A 25 -7.58 1.81 26.64
C GLU A 25 -8.28 2.79 27.56
N GLU A 26 -8.13 2.60 28.86
CA GLU A 26 -8.67 3.54 29.84
C GLU A 26 -8.09 4.92 29.63
N MET A 27 -8.96 5.96 29.68
CA MET A 27 -8.55 7.31 29.33
C MET A 27 -9.07 8.36 30.33
N TYR A 28 -8.35 9.46 30.43
CA TYR A 28 -8.73 10.69 31.11
C TYR A 28 -8.57 11.84 30.13
N ILE A 29 -9.64 12.60 29.92
CA ILE A 29 -9.69 13.75 29.02
C ILE A 29 -9.56 15.02 29.83
N LEU A 30 -8.52 15.79 29.55
CA LEU A 30 -8.17 16.99 30.29
C LEU A 30 -8.30 18.21 29.37
N ARG A 31 -9.01 19.25 29.80
CA ARG A 31 -8.92 20.56 29.15
C ARG A 31 -7.70 21.32 29.65
N VAL A 32 -7.05 22.05 28.76
CA VAL A 32 -5.87 22.85 29.10
C VAL A 32 -6.20 23.87 30.19
N GLU A 33 -7.36 24.54 30.14
CA GLU A 33 -7.77 25.51 31.17
C GLU A 33 -7.92 24.88 32.57
N ASP A 34 -8.45 23.63 32.65
CA ASP A 34 -8.64 22.94 33.93
C ASP A 34 -7.30 22.53 34.55
N PHE A 35 -6.34 22.15 33.74
CA PHE A 35 -4.97 21.91 34.19
C PHE A 35 -4.33 23.13 34.84
N TRP A 36 -4.39 24.27 34.14
CA TRP A 36 -3.79 25.49 34.67
C TRP A 36 -4.52 26.02 35.91
N ARG A 37 -5.84 25.78 36.01
CA ARG A 37 -6.64 26.20 37.16
C ARG A 37 -6.31 25.42 38.43
N ASN A 38 -6.10 24.08 38.31
CA ASN A 38 -5.86 23.22 39.48
C ASN A 38 -4.97 22.00 39.18
N LYS A 39 -3.69 22.21 38.90
CA LYS A 39 -2.72 21.15 38.61
C LYS A 39 -2.69 20.04 39.66
N ASN A 40 -2.80 20.40 40.94
CA ASN A 40 -2.70 19.44 42.02
C ASN A 40 -3.87 18.44 42.02
N GLN A 41 -5.07 18.92 41.83
CA GLN A 41 -6.27 18.08 41.77
C GLN A 41 -6.21 17.17 40.54
N VAL A 42 -5.92 17.71 39.37
CA VAL A 42 -5.79 16.93 38.11
C VAL A 42 -4.77 15.81 38.27
N CYS A 43 -3.60 16.07 38.84
CA CYS A 43 -2.61 15.04 39.07
C CYS A 43 -3.13 13.96 40.04
N THR A 44 -3.84 14.32 41.09
CA THR A 44 -4.41 13.36 42.06
C THR A 44 -5.44 12.48 41.35
N GLU A 45 -6.36 13.04 40.57
CA GLU A 45 -7.35 12.28 39.80
C GLU A 45 -6.70 11.30 38.80
N ILE A 46 -5.62 11.71 38.12
CA ILE A 46 -4.85 10.84 37.21
C ILE A 46 -4.19 9.71 37.99
N MET A 47 -3.52 10.01 39.11
CA MET A 47 -2.85 9.02 39.95
C MET A 47 -3.85 7.99 40.49
N GLU A 48 -5.01 8.44 40.99
CA GLU A 48 -6.08 7.57 41.49
C GLU A 48 -6.67 6.68 40.38
N LYS A 49 -6.89 7.28 39.20
CA LYS A 49 -7.51 6.57 38.08
C LYS A 49 -6.60 5.48 37.51
N PHE A 50 -5.32 5.73 37.36
CA PHE A 50 -4.41 4.80 36.68
C PHE A 50 -3.59 3.91 37.62
N GLY A 51 -3.60 4.20 38.93
CA GLY A 51 -3.09 3.27 39.97
C GLY A 51 -1.64 2.82 39.81
N GLY A 52 -0.73 3.71 39.31
CA GLY A 52 0.68 3.39 39.12
C GLY A 52 1.03 2.63 37.81
N CYS A 53 0.07 2.50 36.90
CA CYS A 53 0.34 1.98 35.56
C CYS A 53 1.16 2.95 34.72
N ARG A 54 1.80 2.46 33.64
CA ARG A 54 2.36 3.35 32.60
C ARG A 54 1.23 3.97 31.81
N ILE A 55 1.36 5.26 31.52
CA ILE A 55 0.40 6.03 30.75
C ILE A 55 1.08 6.75 29.58
N VAL A 56 0.26 7.10 28.59
CA VAL A 56 0.65 7.93 27.43
C VAL A 56 -0.10 9.25 27.54
N VAL A 57 0.62 10.37 27.36
CA VAL A 57 0.04 11.72 27.31
C VAL A 57 0.11 12.21 25.88
N ARG A 58 -1.06 12.40 25.24
CA ARG A 58 -1.19 12.69 23.80
C ARG A 58 -1.93 13.99 23.56
N SER A 59 -1.61 14.61 22.45
CA SER A 59 -2.42 15.72 21.92
C SER A 59 -3.83 15.27 21.52
N SER A 60 -4.79 16.18 21.65
CA SER A 60 -6.16 16.03 21.17
C SER A 60 -6.74 17.40 20.82
N SER A 61 -6.18 18.00 19.78
CA SER A 61 -6.56 19.35 19.32
C SER A 61 -7.72 19.29 18.34
N THR A 62 -8.55 20.33 18.37
CA THR A 62 -9.61 20.54 17.39
C THR A 62 -9.07 20.76 15.96
N GLN A 63 -7.80 21.12 15.81
CA GLN A 63 -7.15 21.35 14.52
C GLN A 63 -6.42 20.11 13.98
N GLU A 64 -6.19 19.10 14.82
CA GLU A 64 -5.46 17.87 14.43
C GLU A 64 -6.29 16.96 13.53
N ASP A 65 -7.59 16.82 13.80
CA ASP A 65 -8.50 15.88 13.15
C ASP A 65 -9.51 16.57 12.20
N CYS A 66 -9.12 17.69 11.57
CA CYS A 66 -10.00 18.38 10.63
C CYS A 66 -10.12 17.61 9.30
N MET A 67 -11.34 17.55 8.74
CA MET A 67 -11.64 16.93 7.43
C MET A 67 -10.84 17.51 6.25
N LYS A 68 -10.15 18.65 6.42
CA LYS A 68 -9.47 19.38 5.34
C LYS A 68 -7.95 19.21 5.33
N SER A 69 -7.33 18.80 6.42
CA SER A 69 -5.87 18.61 6.52
C SER A 69 -5.55 17.55 7.57
N SER A 70 -4.64 16.67 7.25
CA SER A 70 -4.08 15.69 8.19
C SER A 70 -2.77 16.26 8.74
N ASN A 71 -2.77 16.73 9.98
CA ASN A 71 -1.58 17.17 10.71
C ASN A 71 -1.02 16.03 11.58
N ALA A 72 -1.04 14.80 11.07
CA ALA A 72 -0.53 13.64 11.79
C ALA A 72 0.93 13.83 12.22
N GLY A 73 1.20 13.60 13.50
CA GLY A 73 2.55 13.70 14.06
C GLY A 73 3.05 15.13 14.29
N HIS A 74 2.20 16.15 14.11
CA HIS A 74 2.59 17.54 14.31
C HIS A 74 2.71 17.92 15.80
N TYR A 75 1.86 17.36 16.65
CA TYR A 75 1.88 17.58 18.09
C TYR A 75 2.49 16.40 18.85
N LYS A 76 2.94 16.66 20.09
CA LYS A 76 3.67 15.69 20.89
C LYS A 76 2.77 14.60 21.48
N SER A 77 3.34 13.39 21.54
CA SER A 77 2.88 12.28 22.38
C SER A 77 4.05 11.84 23.25
N ILE A 78 3.81 11.71 24.56
CA ILE A 78 4.81 11.28 25.54
C ILE A 78 4.41 9.91 26.04
N LEU A 79 5.25 8.92 25.75
CA LEU A 79 5.09 7.54 26.18
C LEU A 79 5.78 7.29 27.53
N ASP A 80 5.47 6.14 28.14
CA ASP A 80 6.14 5.59 29.27
C ASP A 80 6.16 6.48 30.53
N VAL A 81 5.10 7.29 30.68
CA VAL A 81 4.93 8.16 31.84
C VAL A 81 4.45 7.33 33.04
N ASP A 82 5.16 7.44 34.19
CA ASP A 82 4.76 6.79 35.44
C ASP A 82 3.58 7.56 36.08
N SER A 83 2.40 6.94 36.10
CA SER A 83 1.22 7.56 36.72
C SER A 83 1.31 7.71 38.25
N ALA A 84 2.28 7.08 38.92
CA ALA A 84 2.57 7.32 40.32
C ALA A 84 3.46 8.56 40.55
N SER A 85 4.12 9.09 39.51
CA SER A 85 5.00 10.23 39.57
C SER A 85 4.31 11.53 39.17
N ARG A 86 3.91 12.34 40.18
CA ARG A 86 3.32 13.67 39.92
C ARG A 86 4.18 14.55 39.03
N ALA A 87 5.53 14.49 39.21
CA ALA A 87 6.45 15.29 38.42
C ALA A 87 6.42 14.90 36.93
N GLN A 88 6.45 13.61 36.62
CA GLN A 88 6.36 13.12 35.23
C GLN A 88 5.01 13.45 34.60
N ILE A 89 3.92 13.32 35.33
CA ILE A 89 2.58 13.70 34.84
C ILE A 89 2.56 15.19 34.44
N VAL A 90 3.01 16.08 35.34
CA VAL A 90 3.05 17.53 35.08
C VAL A 90 3.92 17.85 33.89
N GLU A 91 5.15 17.36 33.86
CA GLU A 91 6.11 17.61 32.79
C GLU A 91 5.57 17.15 31.42
N SER A 92 4.95 15.96 31.39
CA SER A 92 4.40 15.40 30.15
C SER A 92 3.20 16.21 29.64
N ILE A 93 2.29 16.62 30.53
CA ILE A 93 1.13 17.46 30.15
C ILE A 93 1.63 18.82 29.66
N GLU A 94 2.55 19.46 30.36
CA GLU A 94 3.11 20.74 29.95
C GLU A 94 3.82 20.66 28.59
N ALA A 95 4.57 19.59 28.34
CA ALA A 95 5.25 19.38 27.06
C ALA A 95 4.28 19.20 25.90
N VAL A 96 3.11 18.55 26.11
CA VAL A 96 2.04 18.46 25.11
C VAL A 96 1.39 19.83 24.89
N ILE A 97 1.05 20.54 25.95
CA ILE A 97 0.43 21.89 25.86
C ILE A 97 1.37 22.87 25.13
N GLN A 98 2.66 22.86 25.41
CA GLN A 98 3.65 23.67 24.71
C GLN A 98 3.73 23.39 23.22
N SER A 99 3.41 22.16 22.80
CA SER A 99 3.36 21.85 21.36
C SER A 99 2.22 22.53 20.63
N TYR A 100 1.14 22.90 21.32
CA TYR A 100 0.02 23.68 20.76
C TYR A 100 0.33 25.15 20.58
N GLU A 101 1.10 25.73 21.49
CA GLU A 101 1.36 27.19 21.52
C GLU A 101 2.01 27.74 20.26
N LYS A 102 2.67 26.86 19.49
CA LYS A 102 3.33 27.22 18.23
C LYS A 102 2.34 27.58 17.12
N ASP A 103 1.16 26.95 17.13
CA ASP A 103 0.25 26.95 15.97
C ASP A 103 -1.16 27.43 16.32
N ILE A 104 -1.57 27.35 17.59
CA ILE A 104 -2.93 27.59 18.02
C ILE A 104 -3.01 28.86 18.89
N LYS A 105 -3.79 29.84 18.44
CA LYS A 105 -4.14 31.01 19.26
C LYS A 105 -5.33 30.63 20.15
N GLY A 106 -5.16 30.79 21.49
CA GLY A 106 -6.23 30.53 22.45
C GLY A 106 -6.42 29.03 22.78
N ILE A 107 -5.35 28.39 23.25
CA ILE A 107 -5.27 26.97 23.57
C ILE A 107 -6.14 26.50 24.74
N SER A 108 -6.82 27.40 25.47
CA SER A 108 -7.57 27.09 26.69
C SER A 108 -8.62 25.98 26.49
N ASN A 109 -9.23 25.92 25.33
CA ASN A 109 -10.27 24.96 25.01
C ASN A 109 -9.71 23.63 24.42
N GLU A 110 -8.41 23.56 24.14
CA GLU A 110 -7.80 22.35 23.62
C GLU A 110 -7.73 21.25 24.69
N GLN A 111 -7.62 20.01 24.24
CA GLN A 111 -7.64 18.84 25.13
C GLN A 111 -6.28 18.15 25.14
N VAL A 112 -5.95 17.53 26.27
CA VAL A 112 -4.88 16.56 26.41
C VAL A 112 -5.51 15.21 26.75
N LEU A 113 -5.15 14.16 26.01
CA LEU A 113 -5.62 12.81 26.23
C LEU A 113 -4.57 12.03 27.02
N ILE A 114 -4.93 11.58 28.21
CA ILE A 114 -4.13 10.66 29.02
C ILE A 114 -4.76 9.28 28.90
N GLN A 115 -3.97 8.29 28.46
CA GLN A 115 -4.44 6.90 28.30
C GLN A 115 -3.51 5.94 29.02
N ARG A 116 -4.05 4.80 29.47
CA ARG A 116 -3.21 3.66 29.86
C ARG A 116 -2.35 3.26 28.66
N GLN A 117 -1.08 3.00 28.90
CA GLN A 117 -0.21 2.50 27.85
C GLN A 117 -0.54 1.05 27.55
N ALA A 118 -0.74 0.73 26.27
CA ALA A 118 -0.94 -0.65 25.83
C ALA A 118 0.33 -1.47 26.11
N ILE A 119 0.13 -2.68 26.58
CA ILE A 119 1.20 -3.63 26.93
C ILE A 119 1.18 -4.81 25.95
N ASP A 120 2.28 -5.54 25.88
CA ASP A 120 2.43 -6.76 25.07
C ASP A 120 2.10 -6.55 23.57
N VAL A 121 2.35 -5.35 23.05
CA VAL A 121 2.11 -5.00 21.67
C VAL A 121 3.08 -5.75 20.77
N CYS A 122 2.55 -6.54 19.84
CA CYS A 122 3.32 -7.27 18.82
C CYS A 122 3.31 -6.59 17.47
N VAL A 123 2.21 -5.92 17.13
CA VAL A 123 2.06 -5.17 15.88
C VAL A 123 1.44 -3.83 16.19
N SER A 124 1.93 -2.78 15.55
CA SER A 124 1.29 -1.46 15.58
C SER A 124 1.28 -0.84 14.19
N GLY A 125 0.36 0.06 13.94
CA GLY A 125 0.28 0.68 12.63
C GLY A 125 -0.93 1.56 12.40
N VAL A 126 -1.12 1.83 11.12
CA VAL A 126 -2.25 2.60 10.61
C VAL A 126 -2.96 1.78 9.55
N VAL A 127 -4.28 1.71 9.62
CA VAL A 127 -5.11 1.13 8.58
C VAL A 127 -6.01 2.19 7.95
N PHE A 128 -5.88 2.32 6.64
CA PHE A 128 -6.82 3.09 5.83
C PHE A 128 -7.90 2.16 5.32
N SER A 129 -9.15 2.50 5.57
CA SER A 129 -10.26 1.64 5.17
C SER A 129 -10.54 1.65 3.66
N ARG A 130 -9.89 2.55 2.93
CA ARG A 130 -9.89 2.64 1.47
C ARG A 130 -8.53 3.09 0.95
N ASP A 131 -8.16 2.65 -0.26
CA ASP A 131 -6.95 3.12 -0.95
C ASP A 131 -6.97 4.63 -1.22
N LEU A 132 -5.88 5.30 -0.83
CA LEU A 132 -5.75 6.76 -0.90
C LEU A 132 -5.69 7.31 -2.33
N LYS A 133 -4.99 6.62 -3.22
CA LYS A 133 -4.67 7.11 -4.57
C LYS A 133 -5.73 6.77 -5.61
N GLY A 134 -6.27 5.56 -5.56
CA GLY A 134 -7.12 5.01 -6.60
C GLY A 134 -8.59 4.85 -6.20
N LYS A 135 -8.98 5.17 -4.97
CA LYS A 135 -10.34 4.92 -4.44
C LYS A 135 -10.79 3.45 -4.61
N ARG A 136 -9.82 2.55 -4.74
CA ARG A 136 -10.04 1.12 -4.93
C ARG A 136 -10.51 0.48 -3.63
N PRO A 137 -11.29 -0.60 -3.70
CA PRO A 137 -11.84 -1.27 -2.53
C PRO A 137 -10.81 -2.18 -1.84
N TYR A 138 -9.78 -1.59 -1.27
CA TYR A 138 -8.78 -2.27 -0.47
C TYR A 138 -8.62 -1.56 0.88
N TYR A 139 -8.45 -2.34 1.93
CA TYR A 139 -7.82 -1.87 3.16
C TYR A 139 -6.31 -1.78 2.91
N LEU A 140 -5.71 -0.67 3.32
CA LEU A 140 -4.27 -0.47 3.25
C LEU A 140 -3.73 -0.41 4.66
N VAL A 141 -2.96 -1.41 5.07
CA VAL A 141 -2.38 -1.52 6.41
C VAL A 141 -0.89 -1.22 6.32
N ASN A 142 -0.46 -0.13 6.95
CA ASN A 142 0.96 0.16 7.18
C ASN A 142 1.28 -0.19 8.62
N TYR A 143 2.23 -1.11 8.84
CA TYR A 143 2.48 -1.67 10.16
C TYR A 143 3.95 -1.96 10.42
N ASP A 144 4.29 -2.04 11.70
CA ASP A 144 5.55 -2.53 12.23
C ASP A 144 5.28 -3.70 13.17
N ASP A 145 6.08 -4.75 13.07
CA ASP A 145 6.03 -5.95 13.91
C ASP A 145 7.23 -6.04 14.88
N LEU A 146 7.90 -4.92 15.15
CA LEU A 146 9.02 -4.82 16.10
C LEU A 146 8.58 -4.46 17.52
N GLY A 147 7.27 -4.40 17.80
CA GLY A 147 6.71 -4.09 19.13
C GLY A 147 6.81 -2.60 19.53
N SER A 148 7.18 -1.71 18.61
CA SER A 148 7.26 -0.26 18.84
C SER A 148 5.99 0.42 18.35
N THR A 149 5.35 1.24 19.20
CA THR A 149 4.14 1.98 18.81
C THR A 149 4.43 3.26 18.02
N ASP A 150 5.68 3.67 17.89
CA ASP A 150 6.08 4.97 17.30
C ASP A 150 6.64 4.87 15.88
N SER A 151 7.04 3.67 15.41
CA SER A 151 7.81 3.53 14.17
C SER A 151 7.01 3.90 12.92
N VAL A 152 5.75 3.53 12.84
CA VAL A 152 4.91 3.77 11.65
C VAL A 152 4.42 5.21 11.59
N THR A 153 4.05 5.80 12.73
CA THR A 153 3.60 7.20 12.80
C THR A 153 4.72 8.20 12.58
N SER A 154 5.97 7.81 12.86
CA SER A 154 7.18 8.64 12.61
C SER A 154 7.77 8.50 11.20
N GLY A 155 7.20 7.66 10.31
CA GLY A 155 7.68 7.48 8.93
C GLY A 155 9.02 6.76 8.80
N ARG A 156 9.49 6.04 9.82
CA ARG A 156 10.81 5.39 9.86
C ARG A 156 10.85 3.97 9.28
N GLY A 157 10.00 3.67 8.34
CA GLY A 157 9.88 2.34 7.76
C GLY A 157 8.63 1.62 8.24
N GLY A 158 8.28 0.54 7.58
CA GLY A 158 7.11 -0.26 7.92
C GLY A 158 6.78 -1.16 6.75
N LYS A 159 6.07 -2.23 7.05
CA LYS A 159 5.52 -3.14 6.05
C LYS A 159 4.16 -2.61 5.58
N THR A 160 3.85 -2.82 4.31
CA THR A 160 2.55 -2.47 3.74
C THR A 160 1.82 -3.74 3.32
N LEU A 161 0.58 -3.88 3.78
CA LEU A 161 -0.31 -4.97 3.43
C LEU A 161 -1.58 -4.43 2.76
N TRP A 162 -1.92 -4.97 1.59
CA TRP A 162 -3.15 -4.67 0.87
C TRP A 162 -4.13 -5.81 1.05
N ILE A 163 -5.28 -5.53 1.64
CA ILE A 163 -6.34 -6.52 1.86
C ILE A 163 -7.56 -6.12 1.04
N ALA A 164 -7.98 -6.99 0.12
CA ALA A 164 -9.18 -6.75 -0.67
C ALA A 164 -10.43 -6.72 0.20
N ARG A 165 -11.34 -5.75 0.00
CA ARG A 165 -12.53 -5.62 0.85
C ARG A 165 -13.52 -6.77 0.70
N ASN A 166 -13.45 -7.54 -0.39
CA ASN A 166 -14.24 -8.76 -0.62
C ASN A 166 -13.53 -10.04 -0.20
N VAL A 167 -12.38 -9.98 0.48
CA VAL A 167 -11.68 -11.18 0.93
C VAL A 167 -12.51 -11.96 1.94
N SER A 168 -12.47 -13.27 1.84
CA SER A 168 -13.01 -14.12 2.90
C SER A 168 -12.13 -13.99 4.15
N LEU A 169 -12.72 -13.56 5.26
CA LEU A 169 -11.99 -13.38 6.52
C LEU A 169 -11.26 -14.65 6.97
N TYR A 170 -11.76 -15.83 6.60
CA TYR A 170 -11.11 -17.12 6.91
C TYR A 170 -9.78 -17.35 6.20
N GLN A 171 -9.51 -16.60 5.12
CA GLN A 171 -8.24 -16.66 4.39
C GLN A 171 -7.15 -15.79 5.02
N LEU A 172 -7.51 -14.94 5.98
CA LEU A 172 -6.57 -14.08 6.67
C LEU A 172 -6.01 -14.76 7.91
N GLU A 173 -4.75 -14.49 8.23
CA GLU A 173 -4.18 -14.77 9.55
C GLU A 173 -5.04 -14.11 10.62
N GLU A 174 -5.09 -14.71 11.81
CA GLU A 174 -6.00 -14.31 12.90
C GLU A 174 -5.86 -12.82 13.25
N ARG A 175 -4.63 -12.33 13.37
CA ARG A 175 -4.36 -10.91 13.69
C ARG A 175 -4.98 -9.95 12.68
N TRP A 176 -4.86 -10.26 11.38
CA TRP A 176 -5.43 -9.43 10.31
C TRP A 176 -6.95 -9.60 10.20
N ARG A 177 -7.46 -10.79 10.45
CA ARG A 177 -8.89 -11.05 10.53
C ARG A 177 -9.53 -10.20 11.63
N ASN A 178 -8.93 -10.18 12.83
CA ASN A 178 -9.43 -9.40 13.95
C ASN A 178 -9.36 -7.89 13.64
N LEU A 179 -8.26 -7.42 13.05
CA LEU A 179 -8.13 -6.02 12.62
C LEU A 179 -9.23 -5.62 11.63
N ILE A 180 -9.41 -6.39 10.55
CA ILE A 180 -10.43 -6.06 9.54
C ILE A 180 -11.84 -6.14 10.11
N THR A 181 -12.09 -7.09 10.99
CA THR A 181 -13.39 -7.19 11.71
C THR A 181 -13.65 -5.95 12.55
N ALA A 182 -12.64 -5.47 13.28
CA ALA A 182 -12.73 -4.24 14.07
C ALA A 182 -12.93 -3.00 13.19
N VAL A 183 -12.18 -2.87 12.10
CA VAL A 183 -12.31 -1.76 11.14
C VAL A 183 -13.71 -1.73 10.53
N THR A 184 -14.24 -2.88 10.12
CA THR A 184 -15.61 -2.98 9.56
C THR A 184 -16.68 -2.58 10.58
N GLU A 185 -16.51 -2.97 11.85
CA GLU A 185 -17.40 -2.53 12.92
C GLU A 185 -17.36 -1.01 13.09
N VAL A 186 -16.18 -0.42 13.09
CA VAL A 186 -15.99 1.04 13.19
C VAL A 186 -16.62 1.76 12.00
N GLU A 187 -16.42 1.27 10.76
CA GLU A 187 -17.07 1.82 9.57
C GLU A 187 -18.60 1.81 9.69
N SER A 188 -19.18 0.72 10.21
CA SER A 188 -20.64 0.61 10.38
C SER A 188 -21.18 1.58 11.44
N ILE A 189 -20.41 1.86 12.50
CA ILE A 189 -20.76 2.83 13.53
C ILE A 189 -20.69 4.27 13.01
N ILE A 190 -19.74 4.55 12.11
CA ILE A 190 -19.46 5.89 11.57
C ILE A 190 -20.18 6.15 10.22
N GLU A 191 -21.08 5.25 9.78
CA GLU A 191 -21.90 5.39 8.57
C GLU A 191 -21.08 5.40 7.26
N ASP A 192 -20.24 4.37 7.09
CA ASP A 192 -19.53 4.04 5.84
C ASP A 192 -18.70 5.15 5.20
N ILE A 193 -18.10 6.02 6.00
CA ILE A 193 -17.07 6.94 5.50
C ILE A 193 -15.69 6.28 5.56
N PRO A 194 -14.80 6.58 4.60
CA PRO A 194 -13.42 6.12 4.66
C PRO A 194 -12.69 6.64 5.89
N LEU A 195 -11.97 5.75 6.54
CA LEU A 195 -11.33 5.98 7.81
C LEU A 195 -9.82 5.79 7.73
N ASP A 196 -9.15 6.55 8.58
CA ASP A 196 -7.76 6.44 8.97
C ASP A 196 -7.75 6.06 10.45
N ILE A 197 -7.23 4.87 10.78
CA ILE A 197 -7.31 4.28 12.11
C ILE A 197 -5.91 3.88 12.58
N GLU A 198 -5.46 4.46 13.71
CA GLU A 198 -4.26 4.00 14.42
C GLU A 198 -4.62 2.84 15.33
N PHE A 199 -3.84 1.76 15.25
CA PHE A 199 -4.10 0.54 15.99
C PHE A 199 -2.83 -0.10 16.55
N ALA A 200 -3.03 -0.97 17.54
CA ALA A 200 -2.07 -2.03 17.91
C ALA A 200 -2.77 -3.38 17.97
N ILE A 201 -1.98 -4.44 17.90
CA ILE A 201 -2.39 -5.82 18.15
C ILE A 201 -1.45 -6.39 19.20
N ASP A 202 -2.01 -6.92 20.28
CA ASP A 202 -1.24 -7.54 21.36
C ASP A 202 -0.87 -9.01 21.06
N SER A 203 -0.18 -9.65 22.00
CA SER A 203 0.24 -11.05 21.90
C SER A 203 -0.92 -12.06 21.86
N HIS A 204 -2.15 -11.64 22.19
CA HIS A 204 -3.38 -12.42 22.13
C HIS A 204 -4.23 -12.13 20.89
N ASN A 205 -3.67 -11.42 19.91
CA ASN A 205 -4.37 -10.93 18.71
C ASN A 205 -5.56 -9.99 19.01
N GLN A 206 -5.59 -9.35 20.19
CA GLN A 206 -6.57 -8.33 20.52
C GLN A 206 -6.21 -7.02 19.84
N VAL A 207 -7.20 -6.38 19.21
CA VAL A 207 -7.02 -5.09 18.54
C VAL A 207 -7.28 -3.96 19.52
N ILE A 208 -6.37 -3.00 19.58
CA ILE A 208 -6.45 -1.79 20.41
C ILE A 208 -6.47 -0.60 19.48
N LEU A 209 -7.44 0.30 19.63
CA LEU A 209 -7.56 1.51 18.84
C LEU A 209 -6.99 2.72 19.58
N PHE A 210 -6.13 3.47 18.87
CA PHE A 210 -5.49 4.68 19.40
C PHE A 210 -6.02 5.96 18.78
N GLN A 211 -6.56 5.91 17.57
CA GLN A 211 -7.18 7.03 16.87
C GLN A 211 -8.12 6.51 15.79
N VAL A 212 -9.23 7.21 15.59
CA VAL A 212 -10.14 6.99 14.47
C VAL A 212 -10.53 8.36 13.91
N ARG A 213 -10.28 8.56 12.63
CA ARG A 213 -10.63 9.81 11.95
C ARG A 213 -11.05 9.57 10.50
N PRO A 214 -11.81 10.49 9.88
CA PRO A 214 -12.09 10.44 8.47
C PRO A 214 -10.80 10.54 7.65
N LEU A 215 -10.76 9.82 6.54
CA LEU A 215 -9.66 9.86 5.61
C LEU A 215 -9.66 11.19 4.83
N ALA A 216 -8.77 12.11 5.21
CA ALA A 216 -8.73 13.46 4.66
C ALA A 216 -8.44 13.53 3.15
N ALA A 217 -7.65 12.61 2.62
CA ALA A 217 -7.17 12.64 1.23
C ALA A 217 -8.21 12.23 0.16
N GLY A 218 -9.38 11.73 0.54
CA GLY A 218 -10.36 11.15 -0.38
C GLY A 218 -11.71 11.85 -0.47
N TYR A 219 -11.99 12.82 0.35
CA TYR A 219 -13.32 13.43 0.48
C TYR A 219 -13.62 14.53 -0.55
N ARG A 220 -12.88 14.58 -1.67
CA ARG A 220 -13.37 15.34 -2.82
C ARG A 220 -14.48 14.54 -3.48
N GLU A 221 -15.66 15.17 -3.62
CA GLU A 221 -16.87 14.69 -4.24
C GLU A 221 -16.62 13.76 -5.45
N GLY A 222 -16.55 12.47 -5.23
CA GLY A 222 -16.43 11.47 -6.27
C GLY A 222 -16.91 10.15 -5.72
N ARG A 223 -17.86 9.54 -6.40
CA ARG A 223 -18.39 8.22 -6.03
C ARG A 223 -17.25 7.24 -5.87
N TYR A 224 -17.18 6.55 -4.73
CA TYR A 224 -16.36 5.36 -4.60
C TYR A 224 -16.83 4.34 -5.62
N ILE A 225 -15.88 3.61 -6.19
CA ILE A 225 -16.21 2.49 -7.06
C ILE A 225 -16.92 1.46 -6.18
N ASP A 226 -18.09 1.00 -6.59
CA ASP A 226 -18.79 -0.08 -5.92
C ASP A 226 -17.91 -1.33 -5.86
N ASP A 227 -17.74 -1.87 -4.66
CA ASP A 227 -16.81 -2.98 -4.39
C ASP A 227 -17.14 -4.19 -5.25
N TYR A 228 -18.41 -4.53 -5.39
CA TYR A 228 -18.87 -5.66 -6.19
C TYR A 228 -18.51 -5.47 -7.67
N SER A 229 -18.85 -4.34 -8.25
CA SER A 229 -18.56 -4.02 -9.67
C SER A 229 -17.06 -4.03 -9.94
N PHE A 230 -16.26 -3.48 -9.02
CA PHE A 230 -14.79 -3.49 -9.15
C PHE A 230 -14.23 -4.91 -9.21
N PHE A 231 -14.58 -5.76 -8.24
CA PHE A 231 -14.04 -7.12 -8.19
C PHE A 231 -14.63 -8.03 -9.29
N ALA A 232 -15.87 -7.82 -9.69
CA ALA A 232 -16.46 -8.50 -10.84
C ALA A 232 -15.70 -8.16 -12.14
N ARG A 233 -15.44 -6.88 -12.38
CA ARG A 233 -14.66 -6.43 -13.54
C ARG A 233 -13.21 -6.92 -13.51
N LYS A 234 -12.56 -6.87 -12.34
CA LYS A 234 -11.22 -7.43 -12.16
C LYS A 234 -11.17 -8.92 -12.47
N GLY A 235 -12.16 -9.68 -11.99
CA GLY A 235 -12.28 -11.11 -12.29
C GLY A 235 -12.52 -11.40 -13.76
N GLN A 236 -13.31 -10.58 -14.45
CA GLN A 236 -13.51 -10.67 -15.89
C GLN A 236 -12.20 -10.43 -16.66
N ILE A 237 -11.50 -9.33 -16.38
CA ILE A 237 -10.21 -8.99 -17.02
C ILE A 237 -9.19 -10.11 -16.81
N ARG A 238 -9.17 -10.69 -15.61
CA ARG A 238 -8.26 -11.82 -15.30
C ARG A 238 -8.58 -13.05 -16.16
N ARG A 239 -9.85 -13.43 -16.30
CA ARG A 239 -10.25 -14.55 -17.17
C ARG A 239 -9.93 -14.26 -18.63
N GLU A 240 -10.28 -13.09 -19.14
CA GLU A 240 -9.96 -12.67 -20.50
C GLU A 240 -8.46 -12.81 -20.78
N TYR A 241 -7.62 -12.45 -19.83
CA TYR A 241 -6.17 -12.57 -19.94
C TYR A 241 -5.70 -14.03 -19.85
N GLU A 242 -6.20 -14.82 -18.90
CA GLU A 242 -5.80 -16.24 -18.69
C GLU A 242 -6.25 -17.14 -19.84
N GLU A 243 -7.35 -16.81 -20.52
CA GLU A 243 -7.86 -17.54 -21.69
C GLU A 243 -7.08 -17.22 -22.98
N HIS A 244 -6.33 -16.13 -23.00
CA HIS A 244 -5.57 -15.70 -24.17
C HIS A 244 -4.22 -16.42 -24.20
N LEU A 245 -4.12 -17.44 -25.08
CA LEU A 245 -2.89 -18.20 -25.26
C LEU A 245 -2.00 -17.53 -26.31
N ASP A 246 -0.72 -17.53 -26.05
CA ASP A 246 0.31 -17.07 -26.95
C ASP A 246 0.43 -18.03 -28.15
N ALA A 247 0.37 -17.51 -29.37
CA ALA A 247 0.34 -18.33 -30.58
C ALA A 247 1.67 -19.08 -30.85
N ILE A 248 2.80 -18.56 -30.36
CA ILE A 248 4.10 -19.20 -30.50
C ILE A 248 4.27 -20.32 -29.47
N THR A 249 3.95 -20.06 -28.21
CA THR A 249 4.26 -20.99 -27.11
C THR A 249 3.10 -21.90 -26.74
N GLY A 250 1.87 -21.58 -27.13
CA GLY A 250 0.64 -22.26 -26.71
C GLY A 250 0.36 -22.17 -25.20
N LYS A 251 1.08 -21.31 -24.48
CA LYS A 251 0.97 -21.06 -23.03
C LYS A 251 0.29 -19.71 -22.79
N PRO A 252 -0.18 -19.44 -21.57
CA PRO A 252 -0.66 -18.12 -21.21
C PRO A 252 0.38 -17.02 -21.54
N MET A 253 -0.08 -15.96 -22.19
CA MET A 253 0.73 -14.85 -22.64
C MET A 253 1.49 -14.21 -21.46
N LYS A 254 2.76 -13.91 -21.65
CA LYS A 254 3.59 -13.21 -20.67
C LYS A 254 3.67 -11.74 -21.05
N LEU A 255 3.26 -10.90 -20.13
CA LEU A 255 3.25 -9.46 -20.30
C LEU A 255 4.21 -8.78 -19.31
N SER A 256 4.89 -7.75 -19.80
CA SER A 256 5.70 -6.85 -18.98
C SER A 256 5.33 -5.40 -19.27
N ASP A 257 5.52 -4.51 -18.32
CA ASP A 257 5.40 -3.06 -18.54
C ASP A 257 6.68 -2.44 -19.10
N MET A 258 7.79 -3.21 -19.14
CA MET A 258 9.08 -2.82 -19.69
C MET A 258 9.70 -4.02 -20.42
N ALA A 259 10.05 -3.85 -21.70
CA ALA A 259 10.86 -4.80 -22.48
C ALA A 259 11.49 -4.06 -23.67
N PHE A 260 12.67 -3.50 -23.52
CA PHE A 260 13.38 -2.54 -24.41
C PHE A 260 12.76 -1.15 -24.43
N TRP A 261 11.49 -1.02 -24.16
CA TRP A 261 10.70 0.20 -24.14
C TRP A 261 9.54 0.05 -23.19
N ASN A 262 8.97 1.17 -22.76
CA ASN A 262 7.80 1.20 -21.88
C ASN A 262 6.67 1.97 -22.58
N PRO A 263 5.60 1.30 -23.02
CA PRO A 263 4.49 1.99 -23.70
C PRO A 263 3.81 3.02 -22.81
N SER A 264 3.79 2.82 -21.49
CA SER A 264 3.20 3.77 -20.55
C SER A 264 3.95 5.10 -20.47
N GLU A 265 5.25 5.13 -20.77
CA GLU A 265 6.02 6.37 -20.85
C GLU A 265 5.69 7.18 -22.10
N ILE A 266 5.21 6.54 -23.16
CA ILE A 266 4.93 7.18 -24.44
C ILE A 266 3.47 7.63 -24.53
N ILE A 267 2.51 6.74 -24.22
CA ILE A 267 1.08 7.00 -24.35
C ILE A 267 0.34 7.10 -23.01
N GLY A 268 1.07 7.03 -21.91
CA GLY A 268 0.52 7.08 -20.54
C GLY A 268 0.09 5.72 -20.00
N SER A 269 0.03 5.59 -18.68
CA SER A 269 -0.40 4.38 -17.99
C SER A 269 -1.93 4.15 -18.02
N ASN A 270 -2.67 5.10 -18.57
CA ASN A 270 -4.12 5.05 -18.74
C ASN A 270 -4.51 5.78 -20.03
N PRO A 271 -4.04 5.30 -21.21
CA PRO A 271 -4.24 5.98 -22.49
C PRO A 271 -5.72 6.05 -22.87
N ARG A 272 -6.07 7.07 -23.63
CA ARG A 272 -7.38 7.11 -24.28
C ARG A 272 -7.44 6.02 -25.35
N ALA A 273 -8.63 5.53 -25.65
CA ALA A 273 -8.84 4.45 -26.61
C ALA A 273 -8.23 4.77 -27.99
N LEU A 274 -8.31 6.02 -28.43
CA LEU A 274 -7.74 6.45 -29.70
C LEU A 274 -6.22 6.42 -29.66
N ASP A 275 -5.59 6.94 -28.59
CA ASP A 275 -4.12 6.97 -28.44
C ASP A 275 -3.56 5.55 -28.44
N TYR A 276 -4.22 4.64 -27.71
CA TYR A 276 -3.86 3.23 -27.68
C TYR A 276 -3.98 2.59 -29.07
N SER A 277 -5.11 2.74 -29.74
CA SER A 277 -5.35 2.09 -31.05
C SER A 277 -4.42 2.60 -32.15
N LEU A 278 -4.16 3.91 -32.19
CA LEU A 278 -3.23 4.50 -33.13
C LEU A 278 -1.80 4.02 -32.89
N TYR A 279 -1.36 4.02 -31.63
CA TYR A 279 -0.01 3.56 -31.29
C TYR A 279 0.16 2.07 -31.58
N ARG A 280 -0.82 1.24 -31.24
CA ARG A 280 -0.83 -0.18 -31.56
C ARG A 280 -0.68 -0.42 -33.06
N GLU A 281 -1.54 0.19 -33.86
CA GLU A 281 -1.60 -0.04 -35.30
C GLU A 281 -0.38 0.53 -36.04
N ILE A 282 -0.07 1.82 -35.81
CA ILE A 282 0.95 2.51 -36.59
C ILE A 282 2.36 2.13 -36.12
N ILE A 283 2.59 2.07 -34.82
CA ILE A 283 3.92 1.87 -34.25
C ILE A 283 4.22 0.40 -34.02
N THR A 284 3.44 -0.26 -33.17
CA THR A 284 3.80 -1.62 -32.72
C THR A 284 3.49 -2.70 -33.75
N HIS A 285 2.52 -2.47 -34.64
CA HIS A 285 2.20 -3.43 -35.70
C HIS A 285 2.96 -3.10 -37.01
N HIS A 286 2.85 -1.88 -37.54
CA HIS A 286 3.49 -1.53 -38.83
C HIS A 286 4.95 -1.13 -38.68
N ALA A 287 5.24 -0.02 -38.01
CA ALA A 287 6.59 0.56 -38.01
C ALA A 287 7.62 -0.37 -37.35
N TRP A 288 7.24 -1.08 -36.30
CA TRP A 288 8.09 -2.07 -35.64
C TRP A 288 8.50 -3.17 -36.63
N ASN A 289 7.52 -3.84 -37.24
CA ASN A 289 7.76 -4.94 -38.17
C ASN A 289 8.54 -4.52 -39.42
N GLU A 290 8.30 -3.34 -39.94
CA GLU A 290 9.05 -2.77 -41.08
C GLU A 290 10.51 -2.52 -40.67
N GLY A 291 10.71 -1.88 -39.52
CA GLY A 291 12.04 -1.59 -38.97
C GLY A 291 12.88 -2.83 -38.73
N ILE A 292 12.33 -3.81 -37.97
CA ILE A 292 13.08 -5.03 -37.67
C ILE A 292 13.37 -5.88 -38.87
N ARG A 293 12.46 -5.95 -39.85
CA ARG A 293 12.70 -6.66 -41.14
C ARG A 293 13.83 -6.03 -41.89
N THR A 294 13.89 -4.70 -41.97
CA THR A 294 14.97 -3.97 -42.64
C THR A 294 16.34 -4.23 -42.00
N LEU A 295 16.35 -4.46 -40.69
CA LEU A 295 17.57 -4.79 -39.94
C LEU A 295 17.92 -6.31 -39.97
N GLY A 296 17.15 -7.13 -40.69
CA GLY A 296 17.39 -8.56 -40.80
C GLY A 296 16.88 -9.43 -39.63
N TYR A 297 15.96 -8.90 -38.87
CA TYR A 297 15.30 -9.62 -37.78
C TYR A 297 13.91 -10.16 -38.17
N ARG A 298 13.27 -10.90 -37.29
CA ARG A 298 12.01 -11.58 -37.53
C ARG A 298 10.82 -10.64 -37.34
N ALA A 299 10.01 -10.51 -38.37
CA ALA A 299 8.69 -9.87 -38.28
C ALA A 299 7.61 -10.89 -37.88
N PHE A 300 6.49 -10.41 -37.35
CA PHE A 300 5.35 -11.21 -36.89
C PHE A 300 4.03 -10.46 -37.19
N ASN A 301 2.90 -11.16 -37.09
CA ASN A 301 1.59 -10.57 -37.39
C ASN A 301 0.74 -10.30 -36.13
N GLU A 302 1.18 -10.81 -34.99
CA GLU A 302 0.47 -10.70 -33.74
C GLU A 302 0.74 -9.37 -33.05
N ASP A 303 -0.10 -9.03 -32.07
CA ASP A 303 0.06 -7.79 -31.33
C ASP A 303 1.27 -7.82 -30.38
N LEU A 304 2.19 -6.90 -30.54
CA LEU A 304 3.31 -6.68 -29.61
C LEU A 304 2.83 -6.03 -28.31
N MET A 305 1.74 -5.26 -28.35
CA MET A 305 1.24 -4.52 -27.20
C MET A 305 -0.19 -4.95 -26.86
N TYR A 306 -0.42 -5.27 -25.59
CA TYR A 306 -1.72 -5.64 -25.05
C TYR A 306 -2.16 -4.68 -23.95
N GLN A 307 -3.47 -4.56 -23.76
CA GLN A 307 -4.06 -3.76 -22.71
C GLN A 307 -4.73 -4.67 -21.66
N VAL A 308 -4.26 -4.58 -20.42
CA VAL A 308 -4.89 -5.27 -19.28
C VAL A 308 -5.51 -4.22 -18.38
N GLY A 309 -6.83 -4.28 -18.22
CA GLY A 309 -7.60 -3.14 -17.72
C GLY A 309 -7.46 -1.97 -18.68
N ASN A 310 -6.83 -0.89 -18.24
CA ASN A 310 -6.56 0.26 -19.11
C ASN A 310 -5.06 0.57 -19.24
N LYS A 311 -4.19 -0.27 -18.69
CA LYS A 311 -2.74 -0.10 -18.78
C LYS A 311 -2.18 -0.90 -19.97
N PRO A 312 -1.34 -0.30 -20.82
CA PRO A 312 -0.65 -1.02 -21.89
C PRO A 312 0.53 -1.84 -21.33
N TYR A 313 0.73 -3.01 -21.90
CA TYR A 313 1.82 -3.94 -21.63
C TYR A 313 2.42 -4.47 -22.91
N ILE A 314 3.67 -4.93 -22.83
CA ILE A 314 4.38 -5.56 -23.93
C ILE A 314 4.24 -7.06 -23.85
N ASN A 315 3.94 -7.72 -24.97
CA ASN A 315 4.02 -9.16 -25.10
C ASN A 315 5.48 -9.60 -25.21
N LEU A 316 5.99 -10.24 -24.16
CA LEU A 316 7.40 -10.66 -24.11
C LEU A 316 7.78 -11.67 -25.18
N THR A 317 6.87 -12.57 -25.57
CA THR A 317 7.13 -13.56 -26.61
C THR A 317 7.51 -12.90 -27.92
N TYR A 318 6.68 -11.96 -28.39
CA TYR A 318 6.94 -11.28 -29.66
C TYR A 318 8.05 -10.23 -29.54
N SER A 319 8.23 -9.63 -28.38
CA SER A 319 9.37 -8.77 -28.11
C SER A 319 10.69 -9.53 -28.30
N TYR A 320 10.84 -10.69 -27.67
CA TYR A 320 12.02 -11.54 -27.84
C TYR A 320 12.17 -12.08 -29.27
N TYR A 321 11.07 -12.59 -29.83
CA TYR A 321 11.05 -13.14 -31.19
C TYR A 321 11.51 -12.12 -32.24
N SER A 322 11.08 -10.88 -32.10
CA SER A 322 11.44 -9.80 -33.03
C SER A 322 12.92 -9.42 -33.02
N LEU A 323 13.68 -9.85 -32.01
CA LEU A 323 15.10 -9.55 -31.88
C LEU A 323 16.00 -10.76 -32.19
N ILE A 324 15.41 -11.84 -32.68
CA ILE A 324 16.17 -12.99 -33.21
C ILE A 324 16.42 -12.79 -34.69
N PRO A 325 17.69 -12.90 -35.17
CA PRO A 325 18.00 -12.79 -36.58
C PRO A 325 17.16 -13.72 -37.46
N ALA A 326 16.67 -13.23 -38.61
CA ALA A 326 15.82 -14.02 -39.51
C ALA A 326 16.55 -15.23 -40.11
N SER A 327 17.88 -15.23 -40.13
CA SER A 327 18.74 -16.34 -40.59
C SER A 327 18.73 -17.55 -39.65
N ILE A 328 18.36 -17.38 -38.40
CA ILE A 328 18.26 -18.50 -37.43
C ILE A 328 17.06 -19.38 -37.82
N PRO A 329 17.20 -20.73 -37.88
CA PRO A 329 16.07 -21.62 -38.14
C PRO A 329 14.93 -21.44 -37.15
N GLU A 330 13.67 -21.55 -37.62
CA GLU A 330 12.47 -21.33 -36.80
C GLU A 330 12.44 -22.17 -35.51
N PRO A 331 12.72 -23.50 -35.53
CA PRO A 331 12.71 -24.29 -34.29
C PRO A 331 13.70 -23.79 -33.24
N LEU A 332 14.85 -23.32 -33.68
CA LEU A 332 15.86 -22.76 -32.77
C LEU A 332 15.42 -21.39 -32.23
N ALA A 333 14.82 -20.56 -33.09
CA ALA A 333 14.28 -19.25 -32.67
C ALA A 333 13.22 -19.41 -31.55
N LEU A 334 12.30 -20.35 -31.71
CA LEU A 334 11.28 -20.64 -30.68
C LEU A 334 11.89 -21.13 -29.36
N ARG A 335 12.92 -21.94 -29.44
CA ARG A 335 13.66 -22.40 -28.23
C ARG A 335 14.39 -21.23 -27.56
N LEU A 336 14.96 -20.31 -28.32
CA LEU A 336 15.58 -19.10 -27.77
C LEU A 336 14.54 -18.23 -27.06
N VAL A 337 13.37 -18.01 -27.62
CA VAL A 337 12.28 -17.29 -26.95
C VAL A 337 11.92 -17.94 -25.60
N GLN A 338 11.78 -19.27 -25.55
CA GLN A 338 11.52 -20.00 -24.32
C GLN A 338 12.65 -19.86 -23.31
N TYR A 339 13.89 -19.91 -23.78
CA TYR A 339 15.07 -19.68 -22.94
C TYR A 339 15.06 -18.29 -22.33
N TYR A 340 14.82 -17.23 -23.12
CA TYR A 340 14.76 -15.84 -22.63
C TYR A 340 13.63 -15.65 -21.59
N GLN A 341 12.46 -16.25 -21.82
CA GLN A 341 11.37 -16.22 -20.87
C GLN A 341 11.72 -16.91 -19.56
N THR A 342 12.40 -18.06 -19.63
CA THR A 342 12.86 -18.80 -18.44
C THR A 342 13.90 -17.99 -17.66
N ARG A 343 14.83 -17.38 -18.36
CA ARG A 343 15.86 -16.52 -17.72
C ARG A 343 15.22 -15.35 -16.96
N LEU A 344 14.21 -14.70 -17.52
CA LEU A 344 13.50 -13.64 -16.84
C LEU A 344 12.70 -14.14 -15.64
N GLU A 345 12.12 -15.36 -15.71
CA GLU A 345 11.42 -15.97 -14.58
C GLU A 345 12.34 -16.29 -13.41
N GLU A 346 13.60 -16.68 -13.69
CA GLU A 346 14.61 -16.94 -12.66
C GLU A 346 15.02 -15.66 -11.91
N ASP A 347 15.04 -14.53 -12.61
CA ASP A 347 15.36 -13.21 -12.03
C ASP A 347 14.45 -12.12 -12.60
N LEU A 348 13.33 -11.91 -11.93
CA LEU A 348 12.35 -10.87 -12.31
C LEU A 348 12.91 -9.44 -12.18
N SER A 349 14.00 -9.24 -11.45
CA SER A 349 14.64 -7.92 -11.33
C SER A 349 15.37 -7.49 -12.61
N ALA A 350 15.59 -8.43 -13.55
CA ALA A 350 16.17 -8.17 -14.86
C ALA A 350 15.17 -7.64 -15.91
N HIS A 351 13.90 -7.38 -15.53
CA HIS A 351 12.85 -6.95 -16.46
C HIS A 351 13.16 -5.61 -17.17
N ASP A 352 13.90 -4.72 -16.54
CA ASP A 352 14.36 -3.42 -17.06
C ASP A 352 15.76 -3.46 -17.69
N LYS A 353 16.37 -4.67 -17.79
CA LYS A 353 17.71 -4.91 -18.33
C LYS A 353 17.72 -6.05 -19.33
N ILE A 354 16.59 -6.32 -19.96
CA ILE A 354 16.40 -7.46 -20.87
C ILE A 354 17.45 -7.51 -21.96
N GLU A 355 17.79 -6.39 -22.54
CA GLU A 355 18.79 -6.26 -23.60
C GLU A 355 20.22 -6.55 -23.14
N LEU A 356 20.49 -6.46 -21.84
CA LEU A 356 21.84 -6.66 -21.27
C LEU A 356 21.97 -7.99 -20.52
N GLU A 357 20.92 -8.46 -19.89
CA GLU A 357 20.96 -9.58 -18.95
C GLU A 357 20.28 -10.86 -19.49
N ILE A 358 19.34 -10.69 -20.42
CA ILE A 358 18.46 -11.80 -20.87
C ILE A 358 18.80 -12.27 -22.28
N ILE A 359 18.76 -11.35 -23.26
CA ILE A 359 18.97 -11.73 -24.68
C ILE A 359 20.43 -11.72 -25.08
N PHE A 360 20.73 -12.44 -26.14
CA PHE A 360 22.04 -12.36 -26.80
C PHE A 360 22.09 -11.18 -27.78
N SER A 361 23.17 -10.42 -27.69
CA SER A 361 23.48 -9.34 -28.62
C SER A 361 24.69 -9.72 -29.46
N SER A 362 24.70 -9.33 -30.74
CA SER A 362 25.86 -9.53 -31.66
C SER A 362 27.09 -8.73 -31.24
N TYR A 363 26.96 -7.80 -30.30
CA TYR A 363 28.06 -6.95 -29.81
C TYR A 363 28.46 -7.30 -28.35
N GLU A 364 28.07 -8.45 -27.84
CA GLU A 364 28.37 -8.86 -26.49
C GLU A 364 29.83 -9.31 -26.36
N PHE A 365 30.59 -8.71 -25.41
CA PHE A 365 32.00 -9.04 -25.18
C PHE A 365 32.19 -10.44 -24.54
N MET A 366 31.17 -10.98 -23.90
CA MET A 366 31.17 -12.27 -23.20
C MET A 366 30.41 -13.35 -23.95
N THR A 367 30.29 -13.23 -25.28
CA THR A 367 29.44 -14.12 -26.10
C THR A 367 29.78 -15.60 -25.91
N GLU A 368 31.09 -15.96 -25.85
CA GLU A 368 31.49 -17.37 -25.66
C GLU A 368 31.07 -17.91 -24.29
N GLU A 369 31.26 -17.14 -23.22
CA GLU A 369 30.90 -17.54 -21.89
C GLU A 369 29.38 -17.59 -21.70
N ASN A 370 28.67 -16.56 -22.19
CA ASN A 370 27.22 -16.50 -22.10
C ASN A 370 26.53 -17.57 -22.95
N SER A 371 27.09 -17.89 -24.14
CA SER A 371 26.58 -18.97 -24.98
C SER A 371 26.70 -20.36 -24.31
N LYS A 372 27.68 -20.58 -23.43
CA LYS A 372 27.80 -21.81 -22.65
C LYS A 372 26.61 -22.01 -21.69
N ARG A 373 25.91 -20.95 -21.33
CA ARG A 373 24.67 -21.04 -20.53
C ARG A 373 23.58 -21.82 -21.26
N LEU A 374 23.51 -21.71 -22.61
CA LEU A 374 22.54 -22.42 -23.45
C LEU A 374 22.59 -23.94 -23.23
N LEU A 375 23.79 -24.49 -23.04
CA LEU A 375 23.96 -25.94 -22.81
C LEU A 375 23.20 -26.43 -21.57
N ARG A 376 23.11 -25.59 -20.55
CA ARG A 376 22.36 -25.91 -19.30
C ARG A 376 20.85 -25.95 -19.52
N TYR A 377 20.37 -25.35 -20.60
CA TYR A 377 18.97 -25.33 -21.01
C TYR A 377 18.66 -26.28 -22.17
N GLY A 378 19.59 -27.25 -22.43
CA GLY A 378 19.37 -28.31 -23.38
C GLY A 378 19.66 -27.98 -24.83
N PHE A 379 20.39 -26.87 -25.10
CA PHE A 379 20.92 -26.60 -26.44
C PHE A 379 22.18 -27.45 -26.71
N THR A 380 22.41 -27.81 -27.95
CA THR A 380 23.61 -28.56 -28.37
C THR A 380 24.78 -27.60 -28.60
N GLU A 381 26.00 -28.17 -28.72
CA GLU A 381 27.19 -27.38 -29.10
C GLU A 381 27.08 -26.74 -30.49
N GLU A 382 26.34 -27.38 -31.40
CA GLU A 382 26.08 -26.87 -32.76
C GLU A 382 25.07 -25.72 -32.78
N GLU A 383 24.17 -25.69 -31.79
CA GLU A 383 23.14 -24.64 -31.65
C GLU A 383 23.63 -23.44 -30.85
N ARG A 384 24.75 -23.59 -30.17
CA ARG A 384 25.41 -22.52 -29.42
C ARG A 384 26.13 -21.55 -30.34
#